data_ddf2cc2fabff55389d672952492bbb6e
#
_entry.id   ddf2cc2fabff55389d672952492bbb6e
#
_cell.length_a   1.000
_cell.length_b   1.000
_cell.length_c   1.000
_cell.angle_alpha   90.00
_cell.angle_beta   90.00
_cell.angle_gamma   90.00
#
_symmetry.space_group_name_H-M   'P 1'
#
loop_
_entity.id
_entity.type
_entity.pdbx_description
1 polymer ?
#
loop_
_entity_poly.entity_id
_entity_poly.type
_entity_poly.pdbx_seq_one_letter_code
_entity_poly.pdbx_strand_id
1 'polypeptide(L)'
;MELFQKKIGPVFLKEDSDATVFIDKMQQLESKATSSELKHEIQKQIKLASYGAIGEQNIAYELKNSGMDMYILHDICLEHENLTAQIDYIIITRKKIFIICLL
;
A
#
# COMPACT_ATOMS: atom_id res chain seq x y z
N MET A 1 19.95 -17.83 9.42
CA MET A 1 20.14 -16.38 9.32
C MET A 1 19.29 -15.67 10.38
N GLU A 2 19.90 -14.86 11.19
CA GLU A 2 19.18 -14.11 12.21
C GLU A 2 18.90 -12.70 11.72
N LEU A 3 17.62 -12.35 11.60
CA LEU A 3 17.19 -11.05 11.10
C LEU A 3 17.42 -9.90 12.10
N PHE A 4 17.50 -10.22 13.40
CA PHE A 4 17.52 -9.22 14.46
C PHE A 4 18.74 -9.32 15.37
N GLN A 5 19.90 -9.62 14.83
CA GLN A 5 21.13 -9.67 15.63
C GLN A 5 21.52 -8.32 16.23
N LYS A 6 21.20 -7.22 15.50
CA LYS A 6 21.51 -5.86 15.91
C LYS A 6 20.24 -5.03 15.89
N LYS A 7 20.27 -3.91 16.59
CA LYS A 7 19.19 -2.94 16.49
C LYS A 7 19.21 -2.32 15.09
N ILE A 8 18.14 -2.53 14.32
CA ILE A 8 18.06 -2.12 12.93
C ILE A 8 17.13 -0.93 12.69
N GLY A 9 16.21 -0.67 13.63
CA GLY A 9 15.13 0.26 13.40
C GLY A 9 14.13 -0.28 12.38
N PRO A 10 13.16 0.56 11.93
CA PRO A 10 12.20 0.16 10.89
C PRO A 10 12.88 0.07 9.53
N VAL A 11 12.73 -1.08 8.84
CA VAL A 11 13.29 -1.30 7.51
C VAL A 11 12.17 -1.73 6.57
N PHE A 12 11.95 -0.95 5.51
CA PHE A 12 11.00 -1.30 4.47
C PHE A 12 11.66 -2.21 3.44
N LEU A 13 11.24 -3.48 3.42
CA LEU A 13 11.67 -4.43 2.40
C LEU A 13 10.92 -4.23 1.10
N LYS A 14 9.69 -3.75 1.17
CA LYS A 14 8.89 -3.32 0.03
C LYS A 14 8.07 -2.11 0.45
N GLU A 15 8.24 -0.99 -0.24
CA GLU A 15 7.57 0.27 0.07
C GLU A 15 6.59 0.69 -1.00
N ASP A 16 6.82 0.31 -2.26
CA ASP A 16 6.02 0.74 -3.40
C ASP A 16 4.58 0.20 -3.35
N SER A 17 3.66 0.98 -3.88
CA SER A 17 2.24 0.65 -3.98
C SER A 17 1.76 0.89 -5.41
N ASP A 18 0.75 0.13 -5.84
CA ASP A 18 0.14 0.27 -7.17
C ASP A 18 -0.83 1.46 -7.26
N ALA A 19 -1.10 2.14 -6.15
CA ALA A 19 -2.07 3.24 -6.11
C ALA A 19 -1.71 4.39 -7.07
N THR A 20 -0.45 4.78 -7.12
CA THR A 20 0.03 5.85 -8.00
C THR A 20 -0.18 5.48 -9.48
N VAL A 21 0.15 4.25 -9.84
CA VAL A 21 -0.01 3.75 -11.21
C VAL A 21 -1.50 3.75 -11.60
N PHE A 22 -2.37 3.31 -10.69
CA PHE A 22 -3.81 3.31 -10.91
C PHE A 22 -4.34 4.72 -11.15
N ILE A 23 -3.95 5.67 -10.29
CA ILE A 23 -4.38 7.06 -10.40
C ILE A 23 -3.93 7.67 -11.73
N ASP A 24 -2.67 7.45 -12.13
CA ASP A 24 -2.14 7.94 -13.40
C ASP A 24 -2.93 7.39 -14.60
N LYS A 25 -3.24 6.10 -14.59
CA LYS A 25 -4.03 5.48 -15.65
C LYS A 25 -5.46 6.06 -15.70
N MET A 26 -6.06 6.29 -14.55
CA MET A 26 -7.40 6.88 -14.48
C MET A 26 -7.41 8.32 -14.98
N GLN A 27 -6.38 9.11 -14.68
CA GLN A 27 -6.25 10.47 -15.19
C GLN A 27 -6.12 10.49 -16.71
N GLN A 28 -5.39 9.54 -17.29
CA GLN A 28 -5.29 9.41 -18.73
C GLN A 28 -6.64 9.06 -19.37
N LEU A 29 -7.42 8.18 -18.75
CA LEU A 29 -8.76 7.85 -19.21
C LEU A 29 -9.69 9.06 -19.12
N GLU A 30 -9.61 9.83 -18.05
CA GLU A 30 -10.40 11.05 -17.87
C GLU A 30 -10.17 12.03 -19.03
N SER A 31 -8.92 12.23 -19.44
CA SER A 31 -8.57 13.14 -20.50
C SER A 31 -9.15 12.73 -21.87
N LYS A 32 -9.42 11.43 -22.05
CA LYS A 32 -9.96 10.87 -23.28
C LYS A 32 -11.47 10.68 -23.26
N ALA A 33 -12.09 10.78 -22.08
CA ALA A 33 -13.52 10.56 -21.94
C ALA A 33 -14.32 11.71 -22.58
N THR A 34 -15.36 11.36 -23.35
CA THR A 34 -16.23 12.33 -24.02
C THR A 34 -17.57 12.51 -23.29
N SER A 35 -17.99 11.51 -22.53
CA SER A 35 -19.23 11.54 -21.77
C SER A 35 -19.01 12.19 -20.40
N SER A 36 -19.90 13.09 -20.00
CA SER A 36 -19.84 13.72 -18.67
C SER A 36 -20.07 12.71 -17.56
N GLU A 37 -20.91 11.72 -17.79
CA GLU A 37 -21.17 10.64 -16.82
C GLU A 37 -19.91 9.80 -16.58
N LEU A 38 -19.20 9.45 -17.66
CA LEU A 38 -17.98 8.68 -17.57
C LEU A 38 -16.88 9.48 -16.85
N LYS A 39 -16.73 10.75 -17.18
CA LYS A 39 -15.78 11.63 -16.49
C LYS A 39 -16.05 11.70 -15.00
N HIS A 40 -17.32 11.83 -14.62
CA HIS A 40 -17.72 11.89 -13.21
C HIS A 40 -17.35 10.60 -12.48
N GLU A 41 -17.61 9.44 -13.07
CA GLU A 41 -17.26 8.15 -12.47
C GLU A 41 -15.76 7.99 -12.32
N ILE A 42 -14.98 8.37 -13.32
CA ILE A 42 -13.53 8.32 -13.27
C ILE A 42 -13.00 9.23 -12.16
N GLN A 43 -13.51 10.44 -12.03
CA GLN A 43 -13.11 11.38 -10.98
C GLN A 43 -13.41 10.81 -9.59
N LYS A 44 -14.53 10.13 -9.44
CA LYS A 44 -14.91 9.46 -8.20
C LYS A 44 -13.90 8.37 -7.83
N GLN A 45 -13.48 7.55 -8.80
CA GLN A 45 -12.50 6.49 -8.58
C GLN A 45 -11.13 7.06 -8.20
N ILE A 46 -10.69 8.13 -8.86
CA ILE A 46 -9.45 8.82 -8.53
C ILE A 46 -9.49 9.33 -7.09
N LYS A 47 -10.59 9.95 -6.70
CA LYS A 47 -10.77 10.49 -5.34
C LYS A 47 -10.68 9.40 -4.28
N LEU A 48 -11.36 8.27 -4.50
CA LEU A 48 -11.33 7.15 -3.56
C LEU A 48 -9.91 6.54 -3.44
N ALA A 49 -9.23 6.36 -4.57
CA ALA A 49 -7.86 5.85 -4.57
C ALA A 49 -6.89 6.82 -3.87
N SER A 50 -7.09 8.13 -4.06
CA SER A 50 -6.25 9.15 -3.42
C SER A 50 -6.42 9.16 -1.90
N TYR A 51 -7.63 8.99 -1.40
CA TYR A 51 -7.87 8.89 0.04
C TYR A 51 -7.20 7.66 0.64
N GLY A 52 -7.28 6.51 -0.04
CA GLY A 52 -6.60 5.30 0.38
C GLY A 52 -5.09 5.49 0.42
N ALA A 53 -4.52 6.11 -0.60
CA ALA A 53 -3.09 6.39 -0.66
C ALA A 53 -2.62 7.29 0.49
N ILE A 54 -3.41 8.31 0.84
CA ILE A 54 -3.10 9.20 1.97
C ILE A 54 -3.07 8.42 3.28
N GLY A 55 -4.06 7.55 3.50
CA GLY A 55 -4.11 6.71 4.70
C GLY A 55 -2.90 5.80 4.81
N GLU A 56 -2.51 5.15 3.71
CA GLU A 56 -1.34 4.29 3.66
C GLU A 56 -0.04 5.06 3.93
N GLN A 57 0.08 6.27 3.38
CA GLN A 57 1.25 7.13 3.62
C GLN A 57 1.36 7.56 5.08
N ASN A 58 0.25 7.83 5.74
CA ASN A 58 0.23 8.17 7.17
C ASN A 58 0.74 7.00 8.02
N ILE A 59 0.31 5.79 7.70
CA ILE A 59 0.79 4.59 8.39
C ILE A 59 2.30 4.40 8.15
N ALA A 60 2.75 4.54 6.91
CA ALA A 60 4.17 4.43 6.58
C ALA A 60 5.01 5.46 7.36
N TYR A 61 4.53 6.69 7.47
CA TYR A 61 5.20 7.74 8.23
C TYR A 61 5.35 7.34 9.70
N GLU A 62 4.28 6.86 10.32
CA GLU A 62 4.31 6.45 11.74
C GLU A 62 5.26 5.26 11.94
N LEU A 63 5.25 4.29 11.03
CA LEU A 63 6.15 3.14 11.11
C LEU A 63 7.61 3.57 10.98
N LYS A 64 7.93 4.47 10.03
CA LYS A 64 9.30 4.97 9.83
C LYS A 64 9.82 5.72 11.04
N ASN A 65 8.95 6.39 11.77
CA ASN A 65 9.33 7.21 12.92
C ASN A 65 9.16 6.49 14.26
N SER A 66 8.79 5.22 14.26
CA SER A 66 8.56 4.46 15.48
C SER A 66 9.83 4.14 16.27
N GLY A 67 10.98 4.07 15.59
CA GLY A 67 12.23 3.64 16.21
C GLY A 67 12.28 2.16 16.58
N MET A 68 11.26 1.38 16.22
CA MET A 68 11.18 -0.04 16.55
C MET A 68 11.92 -0.90 15.55
N ASP A 69 12.54 -1.98 16.03
CA ASP A 69 13.20 -2.96 15.17
C ASP A 69 12.13 -3.80 14.47
N MET A 70 11.99 -3.61 13.17
CA MET A 70 10.99 -4.35 12.39
C MET A 70 11.36 -4.34 10.90
N TYR A 71 10.85 -5.36 10.20
CA TYR A 71 10.82 -5.38 8.74
C TYR A 71 9.40 -5.16 8.28
N ILE A 72 9.22 -4.33 7.24
CA ILE A 72 7.91 -3.92 6.76
C ILE A 72 7.81 -4.20 5.27
N LEU A 73 6.70 -4.85 4.87
CA LEU A 73 6.35 -5.05 3.47
C LEU A 73 4.99 -4.37 3.23
N HIS A 74 4.95 -3.49 2.24
CA HIS A 74 3.75 -2.74 1.89
C HIS A 74 3.19 -3.26 0.56
N ASP A 75 1.87 -3.38 0.49
CA ASP A 75 1.13 -3.72 -0.73
C ASP A 75 1.57 -5.07 -1.31
N ILE A 76 1.25 -6.13 -0.60
CA ILE A 76 1.61 -7.50 -0.96
C ILE A 76 0.40 -8.20 -1.58
N CYS A 77 0.58 -8.74 -2.78
CA CYS A 77 -0.41 -9.59 -3.43
C CYS A 77 0.03 -11.04 -3.34
N LEU A 78 -0.81 -11.87 -2.74
CA LEU A 78 -0.57 -13.31 -2.63
C LEU A 78 -1.48 -14.05 -3.60
N GLU A 79 -0.92 -15.05 -4.29
CA GLU A 79 -1.67 -15.88 -5.22
C GLU A 79 -1.50 -17.36 -4.87
N HIS A 80 -2.60 -18.10 -4.87
CA HIS A 80 -2.59 -19.55 -4.66
C HIS A 80 -3.80 -20.16 -5.34
N GLU A 81 -3.57 -21.11 -6.25
CA GLU A 81 -4.63 -21.87 -6.94
C GLU A 81 -5.76 -20.99 -7.50
N ASN A 82 -5.39 -19.95 -8.24
CA ASN A 82 -6.32 -18.96 -8.85
C ASN A 82 -7.03 -18.05 -7.83
N LEU A 83 -6.64 -18.13 -6.55
CA LEU A 83 -7.11 -17.21 -5.53
C LEU A 83 -6.05 -16.12 -5.30
N THR A 84 -6.51 -14.89 -5.12
CA THR A 84 -5.64 -13.77 -4.81
C THR A 84 -6.06 -13.09 -3.53
N ALA A 85 -5.08 -12.59 -2.78
CA ALA A 85 -5.33 -11.80 -1.57
C ALA A 85 -4.41 -10.60 -1.56
N GLN A 86 -4.96 -9.44 -1.27
CA GLN A 86 -4.22 -8.19 -1.13
C GLN A 86 -4.02 -7.90 0.36
N ILE A 87 -2.77 -7.69 0.74
CA ILE A 87 -2.41 -7.35 2.12
C ILE A 87 -1.75 -5.98 2.09
N ASP A 88 -2.25 -5.04 2.89
CA ASP A 88 -1.73 -3.67 2.89
C ASP A 88 -0.36 -3.58 3.56
N TYR A 89 -0.19 -4.22 4.72
CA TYR A 89 1.09 -4.26 5.41
C TYR A 89 1.35 -5.60 6.04
N ILE A 90 2.59 -6.07 5.94
CA ILE A 90 3.14 -7.17 6.75
C ILE A 90 4.26 -6.58 7.58
N ILE A 91 4.18 -6.70 8.89
CA ILE A 91 5.18 -6.18 9.82
C ILE A 91 5.78 -7.34 10.61
N ILE A 92 7.08 -7.51 10.50
CA ILE A 92 7.81 -8.60 11.16
C ILE A 92 8.66 -8.00 12.27
N THR A 93 8.35 -8.35 13.51
CA THR A 93 9.13 -7.95 14.67
C THR A 93 9.88 -9.16 15.22
N ARG A 94 10.67 -8.97 16.28
CA ARG A 94 11.39 -10.07 16.93
C ARG A 94 10.49 -11.17 17.46
N LYS A 95 9.25 -10.82 17.82
CA LYS A 95 8.33 -11.75 18.51
C LYS A 95 7.11 -12.12 17.69
N LYS A 96 6.67 -11.27 16.76
CA LYS A 96 5.37 -11.44 16.09
C LYS A 96 5.42 -10.98 14.65
N ILE A 97 4.47 -11.51 13.89
CA ILE A 97 4.17 -11.05 12.53
C ILE A 97 2.76 -10.47 12.56
N PHE A 98 2.63 -9.22 12.11
CA PHE A 98 1.34 -8.55 12.01
C PHE A 98 0.94 -8.45 10.55
N ILE A 99 -0.31 -8.81 10.25
CA ILE A 99 -0.89 -8.68 8.92
C ILE A 99 -1.99 -7.65 9.02
N ILE A 100 -1.85 -6.56 8.27
CA ILE A 100 -2.79 -5.44 8.33
C ILE A 100 -3.48 -5.28 6.99
N CYS A 101 -4.82 -5.36 7.00
CA CYS A 101 -5.65 -5.07 5.85
C CYS A 101 -6.51 -3.86 6.19
N LEU A 102 -6.37 -2.80 5.41
CA LEU A 102 -7.13 -1.57 5.58
C LEU A 102 -8.40 -1.65 4.74
N LEU A 103 -9.53 -1.35 5.33
CA LEU A 103 -10.81 -1.35 4.63
C LEU A 103 -11.21 0.06 4.18
#